data_3b48bc41b5d490969b0b05449a51349b
#
_entry.id   3b48bc41b5d490969b0b05449a51349b
#
_cell.length_a   1.000
_cell.length_b   1.000
_cell.length_c   1.000
_cell.angle_alpha   90.00
_cell.angle_beta   90.00
_cell.angle_gamma   90.00
#
_symmetry.space_group_name_H-M   'P 1'
#
loop_
_entity.id
_entity.type
_entity.pdbx_description
1 polymer ?
#
loop_
_entity_poly.entity_id
_entity_poly.type
_entity_poly.pdbx_seq_one_letter_code
_entity_poly.pdbx_strand_id
1 'polypeptide(L)'
;ALRDYIAKDPVTEKYAVLNFPVRQDNPYRIDLEITAGLLERYDPELIILGKSMILHPEPVSEIRKLIESKKSRPFLMYDMAHVIGLIGPHFQDPFGEGADIITGSTHKTLFGSQRGIIGASFEEGTPEFELWKAIQRRTFPGAVSNHHLGTLLGMLMAALEINAFMDTYQPQVLSNAKAFAKALANEGLEVQGDPDLGYTETHQVVVVVGYAQGCATAEELEASNIIVNYQAIPSDESFTSSSGLRMGVAEMTRFGMKEEDFREFAPLFAEAVNGRNVGDEVARFRERFQTLHYCFDEEFPEAHAGLAKLF
;
A
#
# COMPACT_ATOMS: atom_id res chain seq x y z
N ALA A 1 5.73 8.94 12.01
CA ALA A 1 7.09 8.99 11.46
C ALA A 1 7.39 10.36 10.84
N LEU A 2 6.52 10.89 9.95
CA LEU A 2 6.75 12.19 9.28
C LEU A 2 6.69 13.39 10.22
N ARG A 3 5.94 13.30 11.31
CA ARG A 3 5.76 14.37 12.29
C ARG A 3 7.09 14.97 12.81
N ASP A 4 8.10 14.14 12.98
CA ASP A 4 9.38 14.55 13.57
C ASP A 4 10.23 15.44 12.63
N TYR A 5 9.84 15.51 11.35
CA TYR A 5 10.47 16.38 10.34
C TYR A 5 9.77 17.72 10.16
N ILE A 6 8.65 17.94 10.89
CA ILE A 6 7.85 19.15 10.79
C ILE A 6 8.22 20.11 11.91
N ALA A 7 8.25 21.41 11.60
CA ALA A 7 8.51 22.43 12.61
C ALA A 7 7.44 22.40 13.71
N LYS A 8 7.87 22.59 14.93
CA LYS A 8 6.95 22.82 16.04
C LYS A 8 6.50 24.26 16.04
N ASP A 9 5.23 24.47 16.41
CA ASP A 9 4.74 25.78 16.74
C ASP A 9 5.58 26.36 17.90
N PRO A 10 6.15 27.56 17.73
CA PRO A 10 7.11 28.11 18.71
C PRO A 10 6.47 28.50 20.06
N VAL A 11 5.14 28.62 20.12
CA VAL A 11 4.40 29.00 21.32
C VAL A 11 3.88 27.78 22.07
N THR A 12 3.30 26.82 21.33
CA THR A 12 2.64 25.65 21.92
C THR A 12 3.58 24.44 22.01
N GLU A 13 4.76 24.48 21.40
CA GLU A 13 5.71 23.38 21.23
C GLU A 13 5.11 22.12 20.56
N LYS A 14 3.91 22.22 19.99
CA LYS A 14 3.23 21.15 19.28
C LYS A 14 3.59 21.19 17.80
N TYR A 15 3.61 20.02 17.18
CA TYR A 15 3.76 19.93 15.74
C TYR A 15 2.51 20.49 15.05
N ALA A 16 2.73 21.30 14.02
CA ALA A 16 1.65 21.84 13.18
C ALA A 16 1.12 20.74 12.22
N VAL A 17 0.52 19.70 12.79
CA VAL A 17 -0.02 18.55 12.06
C VAL A 17 -1.46 18.30 12.48
N LEU A 18 -2.32 18.12 11.49
CA LEU A 18 -3.69 17.65 11.66
C LEU A 18 -3.82 16.28 10.98
N ASN A 19 -4.45 15.35 11.68
CA ASN A 19 -4.82 14.08 11.07
C ASN A 19 -6.15 14.24 10.33
N PHE A 20 -6.30 13.52 9.23
CA PHE A 20 -7.59 13.41 8.58
C PHE A 20 -8.63 12.77 9.51
N PRO A 21 -9.84 13.32 9.56
CA PRO A 21 -10.97 12.64 10.16
C PRO A 21 -11.33 11.41 9.32
N VAL A 22 -11.80 10.36 9.97
CA VAL A 22 -12.24 9.15 9.31
C VAL A 22 -13.74 8.97 9.49
N ARG A 23 -14.38 8.25 8.58
CA ARG A 23 -15.81 7.95 8.65
C ARG A 23 -16.11 7.05 9.85
N GLN A 24 -17.26 7.26 10.48
CA GLN A 24 -17.67 6.44 11.63
C GLN A 24 -18.07 5.00 11.23
N ASP A 25 -18.64 4.86 10.04
CA ASP A 25 -19.07 3.57 9.48
C ASP A 25 -17.91 2.78 8.83
N ASN A 26 -16.83 3.46 8.45
CA ASN A 26 -15.64 2.83 7.88
C ASN A 26 -14.39 3.66 8.20
N PRO A 27 -13.65 3.35 9.28
CA PRO A 27 -12.48 4.12 9.71
C PRO A 27 -11.27 3.99 8.77
N TYR A 28 -11.38 3.19 7.73
CA TYR A 28 -10.38 3.09 6.65
C TYR A 28 -10.61 4.12 5.52
N ARG A 29 -11.67 4.93 5.61
CA ARG A 29 -12.00 6.01 4.67
C ARG A 29 -11.94 7.37 5.35
N ILE A 30 -11.40 8.35 4.63
CA ILE A 30 -11.41 9.76 5.05
C ILE A 30 -12.84 10.30 4.99
N ASP A 31 -13.22 11.04 6.03
CA ASP A 31 -14.46 11.81 6.04
C ASP A 31 -14.25 13.15 5.30
N LEU A 32 -14.77 13.23 4.09
CA LEU A 32 -14.59 14.37 3.21
C LEU A 32 -15.37 15.61 3.67
N GLU A 33 -16.52 15.42 4.31
CA GLU A 33 -17.34 16.54 4.80
C GLU A 33 -16.63 17.26 5.97
N ILE A 34 -16.18 16.49 6.95
CA ILE A 34 -15.41 17.06 8.08
C ILE A 34 -14.07 17.61 7.57
N THR A 35 -13.41 16.94 6.62
CA THR A 35 -12.17 17.41 6.01
C THR A 35 -12.36 18.76 5.31
N ALA A 36 -13.45 18.96 4.58
CA ALA A 36 -13.78 20.26 3.95
C ALA A 36 -13.85 21.39 5.00
N GLY A 37 -14.56 21.17 6.11
CA GLY A 37 -14.63 22.14 7.21
C GLY A 37 -13.26 22.41 7.87
N LEU A 38 -12.39 21.39 7.98
CA LEU A 38 -11.02 21.62 8.47
C LEU A 38 -10.20 22.45 7.48
N LEU A 39 -10.32 22.19 6.18
CA LEU A 39 -9.63 22.94 5.14
C LEU A 39 -10.12 24.39 5.03
N GLU A 40 -11.38 24.71 5.40
CA GLU A 40 -11.86 26.09 5.52
C GLU A 40 -11.18 26.81 6.70
N ARG A 41 -10.99 26.11 7.80
CA ARG A 41 -10.46 26.69 9.04
C ARG A 41 -8.94 26.79 9.07
N TYR A 42 -8.25 25.84 8.45
CA TYR A 42 -6.79 25.75 8.43
C TYR A 42 -6.27 25.90 7.00
N ASP A 43 -5.06 26.36 6.89
CA ASP A 43 -4.39 26.61 5.61
C ASP A 43 -3.09 25.81 5.55
N PRO A 44 -3.16 24.50 5.26
CA PRO A 44 -1.97 23.67 5.20
C PRO A 44 -1.10 24.03 4.00
N GLU A 45 0.22 23.89 4.13
CA GLU A 45 1.17 23.98 3.00
C GLU A 45 1.28 22.65 2.25
N LEU A 46 1.08 21.54 2.97
CA LEU A 46 1.18 20.19 2.44
C LEU A 46 0.06 19.30 2.97
N ILE A 47 -0.56 18.57 2.09
CA ILE A 47 -1.54 17.54 2.39
C ILE A 47 -0.95 16.20 1.95
N ILE A 48 -0.93 15.22 2.87
CA ILE A 48 -0.36 13.89 2.59
C ILE A 48 -1.45 12.85 2.73
N LEU A 49 -1.74 12.16 1.64
CA LEU A 49 -2.56 10.95 1.60
C LEU A 49 -1.69 9.71 1.68
N GLY A 50 -2.29 8.59 2.08
CA GLY A 50 -1.60 7.31 2.19
C GLY A 50 -1.44 6.83 3.63
N LYS A 51 -1.52 5.53 3.80
CA LYS A 51 -1.49 4.84 5.10
C LYS A 51 -1.00 3.40 4.96
N SER A 52 -0.61 2.80 6.09
CA SER A 52 -0.13 1.41 6.10
C SER A 52 -1.26 0.38 5.91
N MET A 53 -2.46 0.69 6.37
CA MET A 53 -3.66 -0.12 6.14
C MET A 53 -4.56 0.60 5.14
N ILE A 54 -4.38 0.29 3.88
CA ILE A 54 -5.08 0.90 2.76
C ILE A 54 -6.03 -0.13 2.15
N LEU A 55 -7.28 -0.13 2.59
CA LEU A 55 -8.32 -1.05 2.10
C LEU A 55 -9.11 -0.46 0.94
N HIS A 56 -9.11 0.86 0.78
CA HIS A 56 -9.84 1.59 -0.25
C HIS A 56 -8.93 2.61 -0.94
N PRO A 57 -9.25 3.04 -2.17
CA PRO A 57 -8.56 4.15 -2.82
C PRO A 57 -8.56 5.40 -1.95
N GLU A 58 -7.46 6.14 -1.95
CA GLU A 58 -7.40 7.45 -1.30
C GLU A 58 -8.15 8.49 -2.16
N PRO A 59 -8.90 9.42 -1.55
CA PRO A 59 -9.74 10.38 -2.27
C PRO A 59 -8.95 11.55 -2.87
N VAL A 60 -8.00 11.23 -3.78
CA VAL A 60 -7.08 12.23 -4.35
C VAL A 60 -7.84 13.32 -5.12
N SER A 61 -8.74 12.92 -6.02
CA SER A 61 -9.51 13.88 -6.83
C SER A 61 -10.46 14.73 -6.00
N GLU A 62 -11.07 14.15 -4.96
CA GLU A 62 -11.98 14.86 -4.07
C GLU A 62 -11.23 15.91 -3.24
N ILE A 63 -10.08 15.53 -2.67
CA ILE A 63 -9.23 16.47 -1.94
C ILE A 63 -8.70 17.55 -2.87
N ARG A 64 -8.29 17.22 -4.10
CA ARG A 64 -7.85 18.22 -5.09
C ARG A 64 -8.94 19.25 -5.34
N LYS A 65 -10.19 18.83 -5.55
CA LYS A 65 -11.33 19.75 -5.74
C LYS A 65 -11.56 20.67 -4.53
N LEU A 66 -11.42 20.13 -3.29
CA LEU A 66 -11.58 20.93 -2.07
C LEU A 66 -10.53 22.03 -1.93
N ILE A 67 -9.31 21.80 -2.44
CA ILE A 67 -8.20 22.76 -2.29
C ILE A 67 -7.98 23.65 -3.53
N GLU A 68 -8.64 23.36 -4.64
CA GLU A 68 -8.44 24.10 -5.91
C GLU A 68 -8.72 25.58 -5.80
N SER A 69 -9.74 25.96 -5.01
CA SER A 69 -10.13 27.35 -4.78
C SER A 69 -9.30 28.09 -3.72
N LYS A 70 -8.42 27.38 -3.01
CA LYS A 70 -7.60 27.98 -1.95
C LYS A 70 -6.48 28.84 -2.53
N LYS A 71 -6.32 30.05 -1.98
CA LYS A 71 -5.24 30.96 -2.40
C LYS A 71 -3.85 30.43 -2.17
N SER A 72 -3.64 29.66 -1.09
CA SER A 72 -2.38 29.05 -0.73
C SER A 72 -1.99 27.89 -1.66
N ARG A 73 -2.99 27.27 -2.33
CA ARG A 73 -2.80 26.07 -3.15
C ARG A 73 -1.82 25.08 -2.51
N PRO A 74 -2.24 24.37 -1.44
CA PRO A 74 -1.38 23.41 -0.78
C PRO A 74 -0.93 22.30 -1.75
N PHE A 75 0.31 21.82 -1.57
CA PHE A 75 0.75 20.64 -2.30
C PHE A 75 0.01 19.40 -1.84
N LEU A 76 -0.42 18.59 -2.78
CA LEU A 76 -1.07 17.31 -2.52
C LEU A 76 -0.07 16.18 -2.83
N MET A 77 0.33 15.47 -1.79
CA MET A 77 1.25 14.34 -1.89
C MET A 77 0.51 13.04 -1.61
N TYR A 78 0.77 12.01 -2.39
CA TYR A 78 0.30 10.66 -2.12
C TYR A 78 1.47 9.73 -1.83
N ASP A 79 1.55 9.26 -0.58
CA ASP A 79 2.44 8.17 -0.19
C ASP A 79 1.76 6.83 -0.52
N MET A 80 2.08 6.31 -1.67
CA MET A 80 1.53 5.06 -2.21
C MET A 80 2.45 3.85 -1.97
N ALA A 81 3.25 3.88 -0.90
CA ALA A 81 4.23 2.84 -0.59
C ALA A 81 3.64 1.43 -0.55
N HIS A 82 2.38 1.28 -0.11
CA HIS A 82 1.70 -0.01 -0.05
C HIS A 82 0.98 -0.42 -1.33
N VAL A 83 0.68 0.50 -2.24
CA VAL A 83 -0.16 0.24 -3.43
C VAL A 83 0.51 0.60 -4.75
N ILE A 84 1.80 0.97 -4.74
CA ILE A 84 2.51 1.42 -5.94
C ILE A 84 2.45 0.40 -7.10
N GLY A 85 2.46 -0.89 -6.83
CA GLY A 85 2.31 -1.93 -7.84
C GLY A 85 0.90 -2.11 -8.39
N LEU A 86 -0.09 -1.41 -7.82
CA LEU A 86 -1.48 -1.38 -8.30
C LEU A 86 -1.80 -0.09 -9.06
N ILE A 87 -0.91 0.91 -9.03
CA ILE A 87 -1.12 2.18 -9.73
C ILE A 87 -1.28 1.93 -11.22
N GLY A 88 -2.29 2.56 -11.81
CA GLY A 88 -2.62 2.41 -13.22
C GLY A 88 -4.13 2.27 -13.44
N PRO A 89 -4.56 1.78 -14.62
CA PRO A 89 -5.95 1.81 -15.04
C PRO A 89 -6.89 0.93 -14.19
N HIS A 90 -6.34 0.00 -13.41
CA HIS A 90 -7.13 -0.95 -12.63
C HIS A 90 -7.32 -0.54 -11.16
N PHE A 91 -6.64 0.51 -10.71
CA PHE A 91 -6.78 0.99 -9.33
C PHE A 91 -6.87 2.53 -9.28
N GLN A 92 -5.74 3.25 -9.32
CA GLN A 92 -5.70 4.72 -9.26
C GLN A 92 -4.62 5.28 -10.18
N ASP A 93 -4.86 6.49 -10.71
CA ASP A 93 -3.87 7.33 -11.37
C ASP A 93 -3.64 8.60 -10.54
N PRO A 94 -2.70 8.60 -9.58
CA PRO A 94 -2.51 9.72 -8.66
C PRO A 94 -2.26 11.07 -9.34
N PHE A 95 -1.48 11.10 -10.44
CA PHE A 95 -1.23 12.33 -11.16
C PHE A 95 -2.45 12.79 -11.96
N GLY A 96 -3.14 11.86 -12.65
CA GLY A 96 -4.40 12.15 -13.32
C GLY A 96 -5.51 12.59 -12.37
N GLU A 97 -5.49 12.11 -11.12
CA GLU A 97 -6.39 12.51 -10.05
C GLU A 97 -5.98 13.83 -9.36
N GLY A 98 -4.79 14.36 -9.66
CA GLY A 98 -4.34 15.69 -9.23
C GLY A 98 -3.33 15.72 -8.08
N ALA A 99 -2.65 14.63 -7.77
CA ALA A 99 -1.50 14.68 -6.87
C ALA A 99 -0.35 15.48 -7.51
N ASP A 100 0.32 16.31 -6.72
CA ASP A 100 1.49 17.07 -7.17
C ASP A 100 2.77 16.24 -7.00
N ILE A 101 2.82 15.44 -5.92
CA ILE A 101 3.98 14.64 -5.53
C ILE A 101 3.50 13.23 -5.17
N ILE A 102 4.27 12.23 -5.56
CA ILE A 102 4.08 10.85 -5.12
C ILE A 102 5.34 10.32 -4.46
N THR A 103 5.16 9.43 -3.48
CA THR A 103 6.24 8.62 -2.92
C THR A 103 5.84 7.16 -2.87
N GLY A 104 6.81 6.26 -2.91
CA GLY A 104 6.50 4.83 -2.87
C GLY A 104 7.67 3.95 -2.50
N SER A 105 7.37 2.74 -2.04
CA SER A 105 8.33 1.67 -1.76
C SER A 105 8.29 0.63 -2.87
N THR A 106 9.43 0.35 -3.49
CA THR A 106 9.50 -0.51 -4.67
C THR A 106 9.51 -2.02 -4.36
N HIS A 107 9.56 -2.41 -3.09
CA HIS A 107 9.71 -3.80 -2.63
C HIS A 107 8.44 -4.40 -2.01
N LYS A 108 7.30 -3.74 -2.16
CA LYS A 108 6.00 -4.24 -1.69
C LYS A 108 5.19 -4.72 -2.89
N THR A 109 4.08 -4.10 -3.23
CA THR A 109 3.24 -4.49 -4.37
C THR A 109 3.93 -4.35 -5.74
N LEU A 110 4.94 -3.49 -5.88
CA LEU A 110 5.76 -3.41 -7.09
C LEU A 110 6.73 -4.59 -7.26
N PHE A 111 6.93 -5.38 -6.22
CA PHE A 111 7.81 -6.56 -6.16
C PHE A 111 9.25 -6.36 -6.68
N GLY A 112 9.75 -5.13 -6.68
CA GLY A 112 11.12 -4.80 -7.02
C GLY A 112 12.08 -4.91 -5.83
N SER A 113 13.34 -4.58 -6.07
CA SER A 113 14.34 -4.48 -5.00
C SER A 113 13.99 -3.36 -4.01
N GLN A 114 14.48 -3.46 -2.78
CA GLN A 114 14.20 -2.50 -1.71
C GLN A 114 14.78 -1.12 -2.02
N ARG A 115 13.93 -0.22 -2.50
CA ARG A 115 14.21 1.19 -2.77
C ARG A 115 12.96 2.04 -2.51
N GLY A 116 13.14 3.35 -2.56
CA GLY A 116 12.05 4.32 -2.61
C GLY A 116 12.05 5.06 -3.93
N ILE A 117 10.89 5.55 -4.34
CA ILE A 117 10.76 6.50 -5.45
C ILE A 117 10.08 7.76 -4.95
N ILE A 118 10.40 8.87 -5.61
CA ILE A 118 9.71 10.15 -5.50
C ILE A 118 9.43 10.60 -6.92
N GLY A 119 8.20 10.99 -7.21
CA GLY A 119 7.79 11.58 -8.48
C GLY A 119 7.06 12.88 -8.26
N ALA A 120 7.09 13.77 -9.25
CA ALA A 120 6.34 15.02 -9.24
C ALA A 120 5.83 15.35 -10.65
N SER A 121 4.70 16.06 -10.72
CA SER A 121 4.06 16.51 -11.97
C SER A 121 4.39 17.96 -12.32
N PHE A 122 5.52 18.50 -11.84
CA PHE A 122 5.87 19.90 -12.02
C PHE A 122 6.51 20.15 -13.39
N GLU A 123 6.08 21.22 -14.06
CA GLU A 123 6.63 21.64 -15.34
C GLU A 123 7.90 22.49 -15.17
N GLU A 124 8.87 22.28 -16.03
CA GLU A 124 10.11 23.05 -16.02
C GLU A 124 9.83 24.55 -16.28
N GLY A 125 10.48 25.41 -15.48
CA GLY A 125 10.30 26.87 -15.56
C GLY A 125 9.19 27.42 -14.63
N THR A 126 8.46 26.56 -13.93
CA THR A 126 7.47 26.99 -12.92
C THR A 126 8.11 27.15 -11.53
N PRO A 127 7.50 27.93 -10.61
CA PRO A 127 7.98 28.02 -9.23
C PRO A 127 7.98 26.67 -8.52
N GLU A 128 7.05 25.79 -8.81
CA GLU A 128 6.92 24.45 -8.26
C GLU A 128 8.11 23.56 -8.69
N PHE A 129 8.67 23.80 -9.86
CA PHE A 129 9.86 23.08 -10.32
C PHE A 129 11.11 23.39 -9.48
N GLU A 130 11.21 24.56 -8.86
CA GLU A 130 12.28 24.87 -7.90
C GLU A 130 12.15 24.02 -6.64
N LEU A 131 10.90 23.69 -6.19
CA LEU A 131 10.68 22.72 -5.13
C LEU A 131 11.20 21.33 -5.55
N TRP A 132 10.92 20.91 -6.79
CA TRP A 132 11.45 19.63 -7.30
C TRP A 132 12.98 19.56 -7.26
N LYS A 133 13.66 20.62 -7.70
CA LYS A 133 15.13 20.71 -7.59
C LYS A 133 15.61 20.64 -6.15
N ALA A 134 14.87 21.23 -5.21
CA ALA A 134 15.19 21.16 -3.80
C ALA A 134 15.00 19.72 -3.25
N ILE A 135 13.93 19.03 -3.64
CA ILE A 135 13.68 17.61 -3.30
C ILE A 135 14.81 16.75 -3.84
N GLN A 136 15.21 16.91 -5.10
CA GLN A 136 16.33 16.16 -5.70
C GLN A 136 17.63 16.36 -4.92
N ARG A 137 18.00 17.61 -4.59
CA ARG A 137 19.21 17.91 -3.80
C ARG A 137 19.14 17.34 -2.38
N ARG A 138 17.96 17.33 -1.76
CA ARG A 138 17.76 16.73 -0.45
C ARG A 138 17.81 15.21 -0.50
N THR A 139 17.37 14.61 -1.60
CA THR A 139 17.45 13.16 -1.81
C THR A 139 18.90 12.75 -2.05
N PHE A 140 19.57 13.37 -3.02
CA PHE A 140 20.98 13.11 -3.34
C PHE A 140 21.75 14.42 -3.55
N PRO A 141 22.85 14.65 -2.82
CA PRO A 141 23.50 13.77 -1.85
C PRO A 141 22.98 13.94 -0.40
N GLY A 142 21.82 14.61 -0.19
CA GLY A 142 21.35 14.98 1.14
C GLY A 142 21.00 13.80 2.03
N ALA A 143 20.11 12.91 1.59
CA ALA A 143 19.67 11.74 2.35
C ALA A 143 20.40 10.45 1.95
N VAL A 144 20.82 10.34 0.69
CA VAL A 144 21.59 9.19 0.16
C VAL A 144 22.87 9.68 -0.49
N SER A 145 23.97 8.96 -0.31
CA SER A 145 25.30 9.37 -0.75
C SER A 145 25.76 8.69 -2.03
N ASN A 146 25.16 7.56 -2.43
CA ASN A 146 25.59 6.79 -3.59
C ASN A 146 24.50 5.88 -4.13
N HIS A 147 24.74 5.32 -5.32
CA HIS A 147 23.86 4.39 -6.01
C HIS A 147 24.23 2.93 -5.71
N HIS A 148 23.21 2.07 -5.67
CA HIS A 148 23.35 0.62 -5.67
C HIS A 148 22.83 0.11 -7.02
N LEU A 149 23.71 -0.01 -8.02
CA LEU A 149 23.34 -0.31 -9.41
C LEU A 149 22.63 -1.65 -9.56
N GLY A 150 23.06 -2.70 -8.82
CA GLY A 150 22.38 -4.00 -8.85
C GLY A 150 20.91 -3.92 -8.44
N THR A 151 20.60 -3.20 -7.36
CA THR A 151 19.21 -3.00 -6.93
C THR A 151 18.42 -2.09 -7.87
N LEU A 152 19.09 -1.17 -8.56
CA LEU A 152 18.46 -0.33 -9.59
C LEU A 152 18.04 -1.17 -10.81
N LEU A 153 18.87 -2.11 -11.24
CA LEU A 153 18.53 -3.04 -12.33
C LEU A 153 17.35 -3.94 -11.92
N GLY A 154 17.33 -4.47 -10.68
CA GLY A 154 16.18 -5.23 -10.17
C GLY A 154 14.89 -4.41 -10.13
N MET A 155 14.96 -3.13 -9.78
CA MET A 155 13.81 -2.22 -9.83
C MET A 155 13.35 -1.97 -11.28
N LEU A 156 14.29 -1.79 -12.20
CA LEU A 156 13.97 -1.62 -13.63
C LEU A 156 13.26 -2.85 -14.19
N MET A 157 13.74 -4.06 -13.87
CA MET A 157 13.08 -5.30 -14.28
C MET A 157 11.65 -5.37 -13.74
N ALA A 158 11.45 -5.10 -12.45
CA ALA A 158 10.12 -5.10 -11.87
C ALA A 158 9.19 -4.04 -12.52
N ALA A 159 9.71 -2.86 -12.85
CA ALA A 159 8.94 -1.83 -13.54
C ALA A 159 8.54 -2.26 -14.97
N LEU A 160 9.44 -2.93 -15.69
CA LEU A 160 9.14 -3.48 -17.02
C LEU A 160 8.12 -4.63 -16.94
N GLU A 161 8.24 -5.51 -15.94
CA GLU A 161 7.28 -6.60 -15.71
C GLU A 161 5.91 -6.06 -15.33
N ILE A 162 5.80 -5.09 -14.41
CA ILE A 162 4.52 -4.44 -14.09
C ILE A 162 3.92 -3.84 -15.34
N ASN A 163 4.70 -3.11 -16.15
CA ASN A 163 4.18 -2.50 -17.36
C ASN A 163 3.69 -3.54 -18.39
N ALA A 164 4.35 -4.68 -18.49
CA ALA A 164 3.97 -5.75 -19.41
C ALA A 164 2.75 -6.55 -18.95
N PHE A 165 2.62 -6.76 -17.63
CA PHE A 165 1.62 -7.68 -17.06
C PHE A 165 0.51 -6.99 -16.26
N MET A 166 0.49 -5.65 -16.15
CA MET A 166 -0.46 -4.92 -15.30
C MET A 166 -1.93 -5.29 -15.59
N ASP A 167 -2.29 -5.44 -16.85
CA ASP A 167 -3.67 -5.72 -17.27
C ASP A 167 -4.18 -7.11 -16.84
N THR A 168 -3.28 -8.01 -16.48
CA THR A 168 -3.63 -9.34 -15.97
C THR A 168 -3.32 -9.50 -14.49
N TYR A 169 -2.21 -8.94 -14.02
CA TYR A 169 -1.76 -9.05 -12.64
C TYR A 169 -2.62 -8.23 -11.67
N GLN A 170 -2.82 -6.94 -11.95
CA GLN A 170 -3.53 -6.05 -11.04
C GLN A 170 -4.97 -6.47 -10.78
N PRO A 171 -5.80 -6.79 -11.82
CA PRO A 171 -7.15 -7.31 -11.59
C PRO A 171 -7.16 -8.62 -10.79
N GLN A 172 -6.18 -9.51 -11.05
CA GLN A 172 -6.10 -10.77 -10.30
C GLN A 172 -5.77 -10.54 -8.82
N VAL A 173 -4.86 -9.60 -8.50
CA VAL A 173 -4.57 -9.22 -7.11
C VAL A 173 -5.82 -8.70 -6.41
N LEU A 174 -6.55 -7.78 -7.04
CA LEU A 174 -7.77 -7.19 -6.47
C LEU A 174 -8.87 -8.24 -6.27
N SER A 175 -9.03 -9.14 -7.23
CA SER A 175 -10.00 -10.23 -7.18
C SER A 175 -9.68 -11.24 -6.08
N ASN A 176 -8.41 -11.64 -5.98
CA ASN A 176 -7.91 -12.53 -4.95
C ASN A 176 -8.11 -11.97 -3.54
N ALA A 177 -7.81 -10.68 -3.34
CA ALA A 177 -8.01 -10.04 -2.03
C ALA A 177 -9.47 -10.06 -1.59
N LYS A 178 -10.40 -9.73 -2.50
CA LYS A 178 -11.83 -9.79 -2.23
C LYS A 178 -12.32 -11.22 -1.95
N ALA A 179 -11.83 -12.20 -2.72
CA ALA A 179 -12.20 -13.60 -2.54
C ALA A 179 -11.70 -14.12 -1.18
N PHE A 180 -10.45 -13.79 -0.81
CA PHE A 180 -9.87 -14.18 0.47
C PHE A 180 -10.60 -13.54 1.64
N ALA A 181 -10.84 -12.23 1.61
CA ALA A 181 -11.56 -11.51 2.64
C ALA A 181 -12.96 -12.09 2.90
N LYS A 182 -13.72 -12.35 1.82
CA LYS A 182 -15.05 -12.99 1.92
C LYS A 182 -14.97 -14.41 2.46
N ALA A 183 -13.98 -15.19 2.05
CA ALA A 183 -13.81 -16.55 2.54
C ALA A 183 -13.49 -16.57 4.03
N LEU A 184 -12.59 -15.70 4.52
CA LEU A 184 -12.26 -15.57 5.93
C LEU A 184 -13.49 -15.14 6.76
N ALA A 185 -14.30 -14.23 6.25
CA ALA A 185 -15.55 -13.83 6.90
C ALA A 185 -16.56 -15.00 6.99
N ASN A 186 -16.63 -15.84 5.95
CA ASN A 186 -17.47 -17.05 5.95
C ASN A 186 -16.98 -18.10 6.97
N GLU A 187 -15.68 -18.14 7.27
CA GLU A 187 -15.09 -18.97 8.33
C GLU A 187 -15.31 -18.38 9.73
N GLY A 188 -16.02 -17.24 9.84
CA GLY A 188 -16.39 -16.62 11.12
C GLY A 188 -15.33 -15.66 11.67
N LEU A 189 -14.32 -15.31 10.92
CA LEU A 189 -13.33 -14.29 11.33
C LEU A 189 -13.88 -12.87 11.12
N GLU A 190 -13.53 -11.97 12.03
CA GLU A 190 -13.87 -10.55 11.92
C GLU A 190 -12.95 -9.87 10.89
N VAL A 191 -13.42 -9.72 9.66
CA VAL A 191 -12.71 -9.06 8.58
C VAL A 191 -13.05 -7.57 8.55
N GLN A 192 -12.04 -6.73 8.50
CA GLN A 192 -12.19 -5.26 8.44
C GLN A 192 -12.47 -4.77 7.02
N GLY A 193 -13.13 -3.62 6.92
CA GLY A 193 -13.48 -2.97 5.65
C GLY A 193 -14.99 -3.01 5.39
N ASP A 194 -15.39 -2.77 4.14
CA ASP A 194 -16.78 -2.66 3.71
C ASP A 194 -17.24 -3.97 3.04
N PRO A 195 -18.15 -4.75 3.66
CA PRO A 195 -18.66 -6.01 3.10
C PRO A 195 -19.30 -5.85 1.71
N ASP A 196 -19.98 -4.73 1.47
CA ASP A 196 -20.66 -4.46 0.19
C ASP A 196 -19.66 -4.28 -0.95
N LEU A 197 -18.43 -3.84 -0.63
CA LEU A 197 -17.32 -3.72 -1.57
C LEU A 197 -16.40 -4.96 -1.59
N GLY A 198 -16.75 -5.99 -0.81
CA GLY A 198 -15.95 -7.20 -0.62
C GLY A 198 -14.79 -6.99 0.35
N TYR A 199 -14.98 -6.13 1.33
CA TYR A 199 -14.07 -5.73 2.40
C TYR A 199 -12.88 -4.86 1.95
N THR A 200 -12.34 -5.10 0.77
CA THR A 200 -11.15 -4.39 0.27
C THR A 200 -11.26 -4.10 -1.22
N GLU A 201 -10.65 -3.01 -1.63
CA GLU A 201 -10.44 -2.62 -3.03
C GLU A 201 -8.94 -2.57 -3.37
N THR A 202 -8.10 -3.16 -2.51
CA THR A 202 -6.64 -3.25 -2.69
C THR A 202 -6.17 -4.70 -2.58
N HIS A 203 -4.87 -4.90 -2.39
CA HIS A 203 -4.26 -6.22 -2.14
C HIS A 203 -4.34 -6.65 -0.69
N GLN A 204 -4.76 -5.76 0.23
CA GLN A 204 -4.71 -6.02 1.67
C GLN A 204 -6.01 -6.63 2.19
N VAL A 205 -5.86 -7.56 3.14
CA VAL A 205 -6.93 -8.09 3.95
C VAL A 205 -6.52 -7.92 5.42
N VAL A 206 -7.44 -7.43 6.24
CA VAL A 206 -7.22 -7.19 7.67
C VAL A 206 -8.24 -7.98 8.47
N VAL A 207 -7.76 -8.76 9.45
CA VAL A 207 -8.57 -9.58 10.34
C VAL A 207 -8.31 -9.15 11.78
N VAL A 208 -9.35 -9.05 12.59
CA VAL A 208 -9.25 -8.81 14.04
C VAL A 208 -9.12 -10.13 14.78
N VAL A 209 -8.14 -10.23 15.67
CA VAL A 209 -7.87 -11.45 16.45
C VAL A 209 -8.02 -11.25 17.97
N GLY A 210 -8.54 -10.09 18.38
CA GLY A 210 -8.76 -9.72 19.77
C GLY A 210 -7.75 -8.70 20.28
N TYR A 211 -8.15 -7.98 21.32
CA TYR A 211 -7.35 -6.88 21.89
C TYR A 211 -5.95 -7.36 22.28
N ALA A 212 -4.92 -6.71 21.74
CA ALA A 212 -3.50 -6.98 21.95
C ALA A 212 -3.05 -8.43 21.60
N GLN A 213 -3.84 -9.21 20.87
CA GLN A 213 -3.51 -10.60 20.50
C GLN A 213 -2.73 -10.68 19.18
N GLY A 214 -2.61 -9.61 18.42
CA GLY A 214 -2.02 -9.64 17.08
C GLY A 214 -0.62 -10.27 17.02
N CYS A 215 0.27 -9.93 17.98
CA CYS A 215 1.62 -10.47 18.02
C CYS A 215 1.62 -11.98 18.30
N ALA A 216 0.94 -12.41 19.36
CA ALA A 216 0.87 -13.81 19.74
C ALA A 216 0.25 -14.69 18.64
N THR A 217 -0.85 -14.22 18.03
CA THR A 217 -1.49 -14.94 16.92
C THR A 217 -0.57 -15.00 15.67
N ALA A 218 0.19 -13.94 15.39
CA ALA A 218 1.14 -13.97 14.28
C ALA A 218 2.26 -14.99 14.50
N GLU A 219 2.76 -15.15 15.74
CA GLU A 219 3.76 -16.17 16.11
C GLU A 219 3.19 -17.60 15.99
N GLU A 220 1.94 -17.82 16.39
CA GLU A 220 1.25 -19.11 16.23
C GLU A 220 1.03 -19.46 14.74
N LEU A 221 0.68 -18.48 13.93
CA LEU A 221 0.55 -18.63 12.48
C LEU A 221 1.90 -18.96 11.82
N GLU A 222 2.99 -18.30 12.24
CA GLU A 222 4.35 -18.60 11.76
C GLU A 222 4.75 -20.04 12.08
N ALA A 223 4.40 -20.54 13.27
CA ALA A 223 4.60 -21.94 13.63
C ALA A 223 3.78 -22.93 12.76
N SER A 224 2.77 -22.43 12.06
CA SER A 224 1.95 -23.14 11.07
C SER A 224 2.36 -22.84 9.60
N ASN A 225 3.56 -22.28 9.37
CA ASN A 225 4.06 -21.88 8.04
C ASN A 225 3.25 -20.76 7.36
N ILE A 226 2.52 -19.94 8.15
CA ILE A 226 1.73 -18.82 7.67
C ILE A 226 2.36 -17.53 8.19
N ILE A 227 3.04 -16.77 7.33
CA ILE A 227 3.72 -15.55 7.71
C ILE A 227 2.83 -14.35 7.44
N VAL A 228 2.50 -13.59 8.49
CA VAL A 228 1.65 -12.39 8.44
C VAL A 228 2.24 -11.27 9.27
N ASN A 229 1.76 -10.04 9.08
CA ASN A 229 2.09 -8.94 9.95
C ASN A 229 0.96 -8.70 10.96
N TYR A 230 1.30 -8.59 12.24
CA TYR A 230 0.38 -7.99 13.20
C TYR A 230 0.40 -6.46 13.06
N GLN A 231 -0.73 -5.84 13.29
CA GLN A 231 -0.93 -4.41 13.08
C GLN A 231 -1.99 -3.87 14.05
N ALA A 232 -1.74 -2.66 14.60
CA ALA A 232 -2.79 -1.93 15.29
C ALA A 232 -3.89 -1.54 14.29
N ILE A 233 -5.14 -1.83 14.64
CA ILE A 233 -6.33 -1.40 13.89
C ILE A 233 -6.81 -0.02 14.37
N PRO A 234 -7.71 0.67 13.67
CA PRO A 234 -8.15 2.02 14.06
C PRO A 234 -8.76 2.15 15.45
N SER A 235 -9.27 1.07 16.03
CA SER A 235 -9.79 1.04 17.41
C SER A 235 -8.72 0.83 18.48
N ASP A 236 -7.50 0.47 18.11
CA ASP A 236 -6.42 0.23 19.07
C ASP A 236 -5.78 1.54 19.56
N GLU A 237 -5.42 1.60 20.82
CA GLU A 237 -4.82 2.77 21.46
C GLU A 237 -3.39 3.04 20.97
N SER A 238 -2.65 1.97 20.61
CA SER A 238 -1.25 2.05 20.18
C SER A 238 -0.79 0.80 19.43
N PHE A 239 0.39 0.87 18.82
CA PHE A 239 1.04 -0.28 18.17
C PHE A 239 1.38 -1.44 19.13
N THR A 240 1.54 -1.14 20.42
CA THR A 240 1.79 -2.17 21.44
C THR A 240 0.55 -2.99 21.81
N SER A 241 -0.63 -2.51 21.44
CA SER A 241 -1.91 -3.16 21.68
C SER A 241 -2.52 -3.67 20.38
N SER A 242 -1.69 -4.15 19.44
CA SER A 242 -2.14 -4.59 18.11
C SER A 242 -3.17 -5.70 18.18
N SER A 243 -4.35 -5.46 17.64
CA SER A 243 -5.50 -6.39 17.62
C SER A 243 -5.74 -7.02 16.27
N GLY A 244 -5.03 -6.58 15.23
CA GLY A 244 -5.23 -7.01 13.85
C GLY A 244 -4.06 -7.78 13.25
N LEU A 245 -4.40 -8.62 12.28
CA LEU A 245 -3.47 -9.21 11.32
C LEU A 245 -3.68 -8.52 9.97
N ARG A 246 -2.61 -8.01 9.38
CA ARG A 246 -2.63 -7.45 8.03
C ARG A 246 -1.91 -8.39 7.07
N MET A 247 -2.61 -8.83 6.05
CA MET A 247 -2.14 -9.74 5.02
C MET A 247 -2.16 -9.05 3.67
N GLY A 248 -1.33 -9.53 2.74
CA GLY A 248 -1.33 -9.11 1.36
C GLY A 248 -1.33 -10.33 0.43
N VAL A 249 -2.15 -10.30 -0.60
CA VAL A 249 -2.28 -11.41 -1.56
C VAL A 249 -1.35 -11.29 -2.77
N ALA A 250 -0.62 -10.19 -2.90
CA ALA A 250 0.18 -9.87 -4.09
C ALA A 250 1.25 -10.91 -4.40
N GLU A 251 1.99 -11.37 -3.37
CA GLU A 251 3.04 -12.37 -3.53
C GLU A 251 2.47 -13.71 -4.00
N MET A 252 1.45 -14.23 -3.32
CA MET A 252 0.85 -15.51 -3.69
C MET A 252 0.12 -15.46 -5.03
N THR A 253 -0.37 -14.29 -5.45
CA THR A 253 -0.84 -14.07 -6.81
C THR A 253 0.30 -14.26 -7.83
N ARG A 254 1.51 -13.76 -7.54
CA ARG A 254 2.69 -14.01 -8.40
C ARG A 254 3.12 -15.48 -8.41
N PHE A 255 2.81 -16.24 -7.38
CA PHE A 255 2.99 -17.70 -7.38
C PHE A 255 1.80 -18.47 -7.98
N GLY A 256 0.86 -17.78 -8.61
CA GLY A 256 -0.22 -18.37 -9.40
C GLY A 256 -1.51 -18.66 -8.66
N MET A 257 -1.63 -18.30 -7.37
CA MET A 257 -2.91 -18.43 -6.65
C MET A 257 -3.99 -17.56 -7.27
N LYS A 258 -5.19 -18.12 -7.37
CA LYS A 258 -6.42 -17.47 -7.82
C LYS A 258 -7.47 -17.51 -6.73
N GLU A 259 -8.64 -16.94 -7.01
CA GLU A 259 -9.74 -16.79 -6.07
C GLU A 259 -10.13 -18.11 -5.38
N GLU A 260 -10.16 -19.22 -6.14
CA GLU A 260 -10.51 -20.55 -5.61
C GLU A 260 -9.46 -21.05 -4.61
N ASP A 261 -8.17 -20.81 -4.89
CA ASP A 261 -7.08 -21.22 -4.03
C ASP A 261 -7.12 -20.45 -2.71
N PHE A 262 -7.46 -19.16 -2.73
CA PHE A 262 -7.67 -18.37 -1.51
C PHE A 262 -8.90 -18.81 -0.74
N ARG A 263 -9.98 -19.26 -1.40
CA ARG A 263 -11.14 -19.87 -0.73
C ARG A 263 -10.79 -21.20 -0.08
N GLU A 264 -9.99 -22.03 -0.73
CA GLU A 264 -9.48 -23.31 -0.20
C GLU A 264 -8.54 -23.09 1.00
N PHE A 265 -7.74 -22.01 0.97
CA PHE A 265 -6.80 -21.69 2.03
C PHE A 265 -7.48 -21.08 3.28
N ALA A 266 -8.60 -20.38 3.13
CA ALA A 266 -9.24 -19.65 4.21
C ALA A 266 -9.62 -20.53 5.43
N PRO A 267 -10.15 -21.78 5.28
CA PRO A 267 -10.37 -22.67 6.42
C PRO A 267 -9.09 -22.99 7.19
N LEU A 268 -7.97 -23.29 6.51
CA LEU A 268 -6.68 -23.56 7.17
C LEU A 268 -6.20 -22.36 7.96
N PHE A 269 -6.35 -21.15 7.40
CA PHE A 269 -6.01 -19.92 8.09
C PHE A 269 -6.88 -19.72 9.34
N ALA A 270 -8.19 -19.93 9.24
CA ALA A 270 -9.12 -19.79 10.37
C ALA A 270 -8.84 -20.81 11.48
N GLU A 271 -8.53 -22.05 11.14
CA GLU A 271 -8.13 -23.07 12.09
C GLU A 271 -6.83 -22.69 12.81
N ALA A 272 -5.86 -22.15 12.10
CA ALA A 272 -4.59 -21.69 12.69
C ALA A 272 -4.81 -20.49 13.63
N VAL A 273 -5.65 -19.51 13.26
CA VAL A 273 -6.05 -18.41 14.15
C VAL A 273 -6.73 -18.90 15.42
N ASN A 274 -7.46 -20.02 15.34
CA ASN A 274 -8.12 -20.66 16.49
C ASN A 274 -7.19 -21.63 17.27
N GLY A 275 -5.88 -21.60 17.01
CA GLY A 275 -4.86 -22.32 17.78
C GLY A 275 -4.57 -23.75 17.31
N ARG A 276 -5.11 -24.18 16.15
CA ARG A 276 -4.74 -25.47 15.56
C ARG A 276 -3.43 -25.31 14.75
N ASN A 277 -2.45 -26.16 15.00
CA ASN A 277 -1.29 -26.20 14.12
C ASN A 277 -1.66 -26.92 12.80
N VAL A 278 -1.55 -26.21 11.68
CA VAL A 278 -1.87 -26.68 10.32
C VAL A 278 -0.63 -26.70 9.40
N GLY A 279 0.58 -26.69 9.98
CA GLY A 279 1.82 -26.53 9.24
C GLY A 279 2.03 -27.54 8.12
N ASP A 280 1.68 -28.80 8.33
CA ASP A 280 1.80 -29.86 7.31
C ASP A 280 0.78 -29.67 6.17
N GLU A 281 -0.44 -29.23 6.50
CA GLU A 281 -1.47 -28.93 5.50
C GLU A 281 -1.08 -27.71 4.65
N VAL A 282 -0.57 -26.67 5.27
CA VAL A 282 -0.08 -25.46 4.60
C VAL A 282 1.12 -25.80 3.72
N ALA A 283 2.05 -26.60 4.19
CA ALA A 283 3.20 -27.04 3.38
C ALA A 283 2.76 -27.78 2.11
N ARG A 284 1.86 -28.76 2.25
CA ARG A 284 1.27 -29.48 1.09
C ARG A 284 0.50 -28.57 0.15
N PHE A 285 -0.28 -27.63 0.70
CA PHE A 285 -0.99 -26.63 -0.09
C PHE A 285 -0.01 -25.77 -0.92
N ARG A 286 1.08 -25.31 -0.29
CA ARG A 286 2.09 -24.45 -0.90
C ARG A 286 2.89 -25.14 -2.02
N GLU A 287 3.03 -26.47 -2.01
CA GLU A 287 3.70 -27.24 -3.05
C GLU A 287 3.11 -27.02 -4.46
N ARG A 288 1.85 -26.63 -4.55
CA ARG A 288 1.16 -26.33 -5.82
C ARG A 288 1.63 -25.02 -6.47
N PHE A 289 2.27 -24.13 -5.70
CA PHE A 289 2.53 -22.75 -6.09
C PHE A 289 4.04 -22.46 -6.02
N GLN A 290 4.83 -23.11 -6.86
CA GLN A 290 6.29 -23.00 -6.87
C GLN A 290 6.82 -22.15 -8.03
N THR A 291 6.00 -21.88 -9.05
CA THR A 291 6.39 -21.15 -10.26
C THR A 291 5.97 -19.69 -10.15
N LEU A 292 6.90 -18.78 -10.46
CA LEU A 292 6.59 -17.36 -10.61
C LEU A 292 5.83 -17.11 -11.91
N HIS A 293 4.79 -16.30 -11.82
CA HIS A 293 4.02 -15.75 -12.92
C HIS A 293 4.20 -14.24 -13.00
N TYR A 294 3.73 -13.62 -14.07
CA TYR A 294 3.83 -12.17 -14.31
C TYR A 294 5.28 -11.68 -14.26
N CYS A 295 6.19 -12.48 -14.77
CA CYS A 295 7.61 -12.17 -14.91
C CYS A 295 8.08 -12.56 -16.30
N PHE A 296 9.18 -11.95 -16.75
CA PHE A 296 9.83 -12.36 -17.98
C PHE A 296 10.55 -13.69 -17.78
N ASP A 297 10.40 -14.57 -18.74
CA ASP A 297 11.16 -15.81 -18.87
C ASP A 297 12.19 -15.70 -19.99
N GLU A 298 12.96 -16.75 -20.23
CA GLU A 298 13.99 -16.79 -21.27
C GLU A 298 13.41 -16.67 -22.69
N GLU A 299 12.10 -16.90 -22.87
CA GLU A 299 11.41 -16.82 -24.14
C GLU A 299 10.80 -15.43 -24.44
N PHE A 300 11.05 -14.42 -23.59
CA PHE A 300 10.48 -13.08 -23.77
C PHE A 300 11.43 -12.15 -24.55
N PRO A 301 11.46 -12.22 -25.91
CA PRO A 301 12.42 -11.50 -26.75
C PRO A 301 12.28 -9.97 -26.65
N GLU A 302 11.10 -9.47 -26.28
CA GLU A 302 10.82 -8.03 -26.16
C GLU A 302 11.53 -7.40 -24.95
N ALA A 303 11.68 -8.14 -23.84
CA ALA A 303 12.43 -7.69 -22.67
C ALA A 303 13.93 -7.58 -23.00
N HIS A 304 14.48 -8.57 -23.71
CA HIS A 304 15.85 -8.54 -24.19
C HIS A 304 16.09 -7.38 -25.16
N ALA A 305 15.15 -7.11 -26.09
CA ALA A 305 15.22 -5.99 -27.01
C ALA A 305 15.09 -4.63 -26.28
N GLY A 306 14.30 -4.56 -25.22
CA GLY A 306 14.18 -3.38 -24.36
C GLY A 306 15.46 -3.07 -23.58
N LEU A 307 16.05 -4.10 -22.97
CA LEU A 307 17.32 -3.99 -22.25
C LEU A 307 18.48 -3.65 -23.19
N ALA A 308 18.54 -4.26 -24.37
CA ALA A 308 19.59 -3.98 -25.36
C ALA A 308 19.58 -2.53 -25.91
N LYS A 309 18.45 -1.81 -25.77
CA LYS A 309 18.38 -0.39 -26.15
C LYS A 309 18.90 0.56 -25.06
N LEU A 310 19.15 0.05 -23.84
CA LEU A 310 19.64 0.84 -22.72
C LEU A 310 21.17 0.80 -22.59
N PHE A 311 21.83 -0.09 -23.32
CA PHE A 311 23.27 -0.27 -23.41
C PHE A 311 23.74 -0.14 -24.87
#